data_adbfbfdc4c3c5a364dd9ecbe7fea6d73
#
_entry.id   adbfbfdc4c3c5a364dd9ecbe7fea6d73
#
_cell.length_a   1.000
_cell.length_b   1.000
_cell.length_c   1.000
_cell.angle_alpha   90.00
_cell.angle_beta   90.00
_cell.angle_gamma   90.00
#
_symmetry.space_group_name_H-M   'P 1'
#
loop_
_entity.id
_entity.type
_entity.pdbx_description
1 polymer ?
#
loop_
_entity_poly.entity_id
_entity_poly.type
_entity_poly.pdbx_seq_one_letter_code
_entity_poly.pdbx_strand_id
1 'polypeptide(L)'
;LPDGNWNARSKGVARIAGVNIPTAKRVVIALTYIHGIGQKFAQEIMDKVGLPADKRVHQLTDAEVLQIRETIDRDYRVEGDLRRENSMNIKRLMDLGCYRGLRHRRGLPVRGQRTHTNARTRKGPAKAIAGKKK
;
A
#
# COMPACT_ATOMS: atom_id res chain seq x y z
N LEU A 1 -38.24 -0.09 6.54
CA LEU A 1 -37.44 -0.39 6.19
C LEU A 1 -36.48 0.38 6.24
N PRO A 2 -35.99 0.16 6.81
CA PRO A 2 -34.94 0.76 7.18
C PRO A 2 -33.99 0.94 6.13
N ASP A 3 -34.25 0.71 5.45
CA ASP A 3 -34.18 0.94 4.40
C ASP A 3 -33.34 1.99 4.00
N GLY A 4 -33.48 2.95 4.50
CA GLY A 4 -32.69 4.02 4.23
C GLY A 4 -31.24 3.77 4.22
N ASN A 5 -30.89 2.76 4.75
CA ASN A 5 -29.53 2.52 4.96
C ASN A 5 -28.67 2.14 3.77
N TRP A 6 -29.21 1.99 2.64
CA TRP A 6 -28.41 1.90 1.46
C TRP A 6 -27.50 3.12 1.29
N ASN A 7 -28.07 4.30 1.57
CA ASN A 7 -27.31 5.52 1.47
C ASN A 7 -26.30 5.66 2.62
N ALA A 8 -26.63 5.11 3.78
CA ALA A 8 -25.69 5.15 4.88
C ALA A 8 -24.48 4.26 4.63
N ARG A 9 -24.68 3.12 4.00
CA ARG A 9 -23.57 2.25 3.64
C ARG A 9 -22.68 2.89 2.59
N SER A 10 -23.27 3.54 1.62
CA SER A 10 -22.50 4.23 0.59
C SER A 10 -21.82 5.49 1.12
N LYS A 11 -22.44 6.11 2.11
CA LYS A 11 -21.83 7.28 2.76
C LYS A 11 -20.71 6.88 3.71
N GLY A 12 -20.73 5.65 4.18
CA GLY A 12 -19.71 5.18 5.09
C GLY A 12 -18.42 4.72 4.40
N VAL A 13 -18.38 4.74 3.08
CA VAL A 13 -17.19 4.30 2.36
C VAL A 13 -16.45 5.53 1.87
N ALA A 14 -15.32 5.81 2.48
CA ALA A 14 -14.44 6.86 1.97
C ALA A 14 -13.48 6.26 0.98
N ARG A 15 -13.37 6.88 -0.18
CA ARG A 15 -12.44 6.45 -1.22
C ARG A 15 -11.38 7.51 -1.39
N ILE A 16 -10.13 7.15 -1.09
CA ILE A 16 -8.98 8.06 -1.17
C ILE A 16 -7.93 7.40 -2.05
N ALA A 17 -7.41 8.14 -3.03
CA ALA A 17 -6.40 7.65 -3.96
C ALA A 17 -6.84 6.38 -4.69
N GLY A 18 -8.15 6.23 -4.94
CA GLY A 18 -8.70 5.05 -5.58
C GLY A 18 -8.88 3.84 -4.68
N VAL A 19 -8.63 3.98 -3.38
CA VAL A 19 -8.74 2.88 -2.41
C VAL A 19 -9.91 3.11 -1.48
N ASN A 20 -10.72 2.08 -1.28
CA ASN A 20 -11.79 2.11 -0.28
C ASN A 20 -11.19 1.86 1.09
N ILE A 21 -11.21 2.87 1.95
CA ILE A 21 -10.65 2.75 3.29
C ILE A 21 -11.74 2.30 4.29
N PRO A 22 -11.37 1.52 5.33
CA PRO A 22 -12.33 1.06 6.31
C PRO A 22 -12.95 2.22 7.09
N THR A 23 -14.26 2.20 7.26
CA THR A 23 -14.98 3.28 7.93
C THR A 23 -14.98 3.15 9.46
N ALA A 24 -14.80 1.93 9.96
CA ALA A 24 -14.78 1.68 11.40
C ALA A 24 -13.45 1.96 12.07
N LYS A 25 -12.40 2.17 11.29
CA LYS A 25 -11.04 2.39 11.80
C LYS A 25 -10.77 3.87 12.01
N ARG A 26 -9.79 4.18 12.87
CA ARG A 26 -9.31 5.56 12.98
C ARG A 26 -8.68 5.98 11.66
N VAL A 27 -8.75 7.26 11.36
CA VAL A 27 -8.24 7.79 10.09
C VAL A 27 -6.75 7.47 9.91
N VAL A 28 -5.96 7.59 10.98
CA VAL A 28 -4.53 7.28 10.94
C VAL A 28 -4.28 5.84 10.48
N ILE A 29 -5.04 4.90 11.02
CA ILE A 29 -4.89 3.48 10.66
C ILE A 29 -5.45 3.21 9.26
N ALA A 30 -6.59 3.82 8.94
CA ALA A 30 -7.22 3.62 7.64
C ALA A 30 -6.35 4.13 6.50
N LEU A 31 -5.62 5.22 6.69
CA LEU A 31 -4.73 5.76 5.68
C LEU A 31 -3.58 4.78 5.34
N THR A 32 -3.18 3.93 6.28
CA THR A 32 -2.12 2.95 6.01
C THR A 32 -2.54 1.86 5.02
N TYR A 33 -3.83 1.75 4.71
CA TYR A 33 -4.33 0.82 3.70
C TYR A 33 -3.97 1.28 2.28
N ILE A 34 -3.58 2.53 2.12
CA ILE A 34 -3.16 3.07 0.83
C ILE A 34 -1.70 2.68 0.60
N HIS A 35 -1.41 2.11 -0.57
CA HIS A 35 -0.04 1.73 -0.91
C HIS A 35 0.83 2.99 -0.99
N GLY A 36 1.86 3.05 -0.19
CA GLY A 36 2.77 4.20 -0.11
C GLY A 36 2.61 5.05 1.14
N ILE A 37 1.59 4.79 1.96
CA ILE A 37 1.37 5.49 3.21
C ILE A 37 1.53 4.51 4.37
N GLY A 38 2.55 4.72 5.19
CA GLY A 38 2.75 4.00 6.44
C GLY A 38 2.30 4.83 7.63
N GLN A 39 2.61 4.37 8.83
CA GLN A 39 2.21 5.07 10.05
C GLN A 39 2.75 6.49 10.12
N LYS A 40 3.99 6.70 9.74
CA LYS A 40 4.61 8.02 9.79
C LYS A 40 3.92 9.00 8.86
N PHE A 41 3.70 8.60 7.62
CA PHE A 41 3.03 9.46 6.64
C PHE A 41 1.58 9.70 7.01
N ALA A 42 0.90 8.69 7.59
CA ALA A 42 -0.47 8.86 8.07
C ALA A 42 -0.54 9.93 9.16
N GLN A 43 0.40 9.91 10.11
CA GLN A 43 0.47 10.92 11.15
C GLN A 43 0.78 12.30 10.59
N GLU A 44 1.71 12.39 9.64
CA GLU A 44 2.02 13.67 8.98
C GLU A 44 0.80 14.25 8.28
N ILE A 45 0.01 13.42 7.60
CA ILE A 45 -1.21 13.86 6.92
C ILE A 45 -2.22 14.37 7.93
N MET A 46 -2.40 13.67 9.05
CA MET A 46 -3.30 14.11 10.11
C MET A 46 -2.88 15.46 10.67
N ASP A 47 -1.59 15.66 10.88
CA ASP A 47 -1.06 16.93 11.39
C ASP A 47 -1.27 18.07 10.39
N LYS A 48 -1.04 17.81 9.11
CA LYS A 48 -1.22 18.83 8.05
C LYS A 48 -2.67 19.24 7.89
N VAL A 49 -3.59 18.29 8.05
CA VAL A 49 -5.02 18.56 7.94
C VAL A 49 -5.59 19.08 9.25
N GLY A 50 -4.91 18.86 10.37
CA GLY A 50 -5.34 19.33 11.69
C GLY A 50 -6.42 18.49 12.34
N LEU A 51 -6.48 17.20 12.03
CA LEU A 51 -7.49 16.29 12.60
C LEU A 51 -6.97 15.61 13.86
N PRO A 52 -7.88 15.33 14.84
CA PRO A 52 -7.49 14.54 16.01
C PRO A 52 -7.10 13.12 15.67
N ALA A 53 -6.14 12.56 16.42
CA ALA A 53 -5.62 11.22 16.15
C ALA A 53 -6.65 10.11 16.35
N ASP A 54 -7.65 10.32 17.20
CA ASP A 54 -8.67 9.31 17.48
C ASP A 54 -9.94 9.47 16.64
N LYS A 55 -9.95 10.38 15.68
CA LYS A 55 -11.09 10.53 14.79
C LYS A 55 -11.22 9.32 13.86
N ARG A 56 -12.43 8.82 13.73
CA ARG A 56 -12.70 7.66 12.86
C ARG A 56 -13.17 8.11 11.49
N VAL A 57 -12.98 7.24 10.50
CA VAL A 57 -13.29 7.55 9.11
C VAL A 57 -14.77 7.95 8.92
N HIS A 58 -15.69 7.27 9.58
CA HIS A 58 -17.10 7.57 9.44
C HIS A 58 -17.52 8.92 10.05
N GLN A 59 -16.65 9.52 10.84
CA GLN A 59 -16.89 10.84 11.45
C GLN A 59 -16.37 11.98 10.58
N LEU A 60 -15.71 11.67 9.47
CA LEU A 60 -15.17 12.69 8.59
C LEU A 60 -16.26 13.38 7.78
N THR A 61 -16.14 14.70 7.65
CA THR A 61 -16.97 15.47 6.73
C THR A 61 -16.42 15.39 5.32
N ASP A 62 -17.23 15.72 4.32
CA ASP A 62 -16.78 15.73 2.94
C ASP A 62 -15.62 16.72 2.72
N ALA A 63 -15.64 17.85 3.41
CA ALA A 63 -14.57 18.83 3.34
C ALA A 63 -13.24 18.26 3.88
N GLU A 64 -13.31 17.52 4.98
CA GLU A 64 -12.13 16.90 5.57
C GLU A 64 -11.56 15.82 4.67
N VAL A 65 -12.41 14.99 4.06
CA VAL A 65 -11.99 13.98 3.10
C VAL A 65 -11.30 14.63 1.90
N LEU A 66 -11.86 15.74 1.42
CA LEU A 66 -11.27 16.47 0.30
C LEU A 66 -9.90 17.03 0.65
N GLN A 67 -9.74 17.57 1.87
CA GLN A 67 -8.45 18.07 2.33
C GLN A 67 -7.40 16.94 2.40
N ILE A 68 -7.79 15.77 2.87
CA ILE A 68 -6.90 14.61 2.91
C ILE A 68 -6.48 14.22 1.51
N ARG A 69 -7.42 14.13 0.57
CA ARG A 69 -7.13 13.81 -0.84
C ARG A 69 -6.16 14.79 -1.46
N GLU A 70 -6.40 16.09 -1.25
CA GLU A 70 -5.55 17.14 -1.79
C GLU A 70 -4.14 17.07 -1.21
N THR A 71 -4.01 16.82 0.08
CA THR A 71 -2.71 16.69 0.74
C THR A 71 -1.93 15.51 0.18
N ILE A 72 -2.59 14.38 -0.01
CA ILE A 72 -1.96 13.18 -0.56
C ILE A 72 -1.51 13.43 -2.00
N ASP A 73 -2.39 14.00 -2.82
CA ASP A 73 -2.06 14.27 -4.23
C ASP A 73 -0.90 15.24 -4.38
N ARG A 74 -0.80 16.22 -3.48
CA ARG A 74 0.23 17.24 -3.56
C ARG A 74 1.59 16.76 -3.05
N ASP A 75 1.60 16.03 -1.93
CA ASP A 75 2.83 15.77 -1.20
C ASP A 75 3.33 14.33 -1.28
N TYR A 76 2.51 13.39 -1.68
CA TYR A 76 2.86 11.97 -1.64
C TYR A 76 2.59 11.28 -2.97
N ARG A 77 3.45 10.30 -3.27
CA ARG A 77 3.22 9.39 -4.39
C ARG A 77 2.66 8.09 -3.84
N VAL A 78 1.48 7.72 -4.29
CA VAL A 78 0.76 6.57 -3.75
C VAL A 78 0.14 5.74 -4.86
N GLU A 79 -0.23 4.51 -4.52
CA GLU A 79 -0.96 3.57 -5.37
C GLU A 79 -0.36 3.41 -6.78
N GLY A 80 -1.13 3.66 -7.82
CA GLY A 80 -0.69 3.43 -9.20
C GLY A 80 0.59 4.17 -9.56
N ASP A 81 0.73 5.41 -9.15
CA ASP A 81 1.91 6.22 -9.44
C ASP A 81 3.15 5.65 -8.76
N LEU A 82 3.02 5.24 -7.49
CA LEU A 82 4.12 4.63 -6.76
C LEU A 82 4.49 3.26 -7.34
N ARG A 83 3.49 2.46 -7.68
CA ARG A 83 3.72 1.15 -8.29
C ARG A 83 4.44 1.29 -9.63
N ARG A 84 4.05 2.28 -10.42
CA ARG A 84 4.71 2.57 -11.70
C ARG A 84 6.16 3.00 -11.49
N GLU A 85 6.41 3.86 -10.52
CA GLU A 85 7.76 4.31 -10.19
C GLU A 85 8.64 3.15 -9.74
N ASN A 86 8.13 2.29 -8.86
CA ASN A 86 8.88 1.11 -8.41
C ASN A 86 9.19 0.17 -9.57
N SER A 87 8.23 -0.07 -10.45
CA SER A 87 8.43 -0.92 -11.62
C SER A 87 9.47 -0.34 -12.57
N MET A 88 9.45 0.96 -12.78
CA MET A 88 10.42 1.64 -13.63
C MET A 88 11.82 1.58 -13.02
N ASN A 89 11.95 1.73 -11.71
CA ASN A 89 13.23 1.64 -11.02
C ASN A 89 13.82 0.24 -11.13
N ILE A 90 13.00 -0.79 -10.97
CA ILE A 90 13.43 -2.17 -11.12
C ILE A 90 13.85 -2.44 -12.56
N LYS A 91 13.08 -1.99 -13.54
CA LYS A 91 13.40 -2.12 -14.95
C LYS A 91 14.72 -1.45 -15.29
N ARG A 92 14.96 -0.27 -14.73
CA ARG A 92 16.21 0.45 -14.93
C ARG A 92 17.41 -0.36 -14.43
N LEU A 93 17.28 -0.99 -13.25
CA LEU A 93 18.32 -1.84 -12.70
C LEU A 93 18.59 -3.03 -13.61
N MET A 94 17.55 -3.64 -14.14
CA MET A 94 17.68 -4.76 -15.07
C MET A 94 18.35 -4.34 -16.37
N ASP A 95 17.99 -3.19 -16.91
CA ASP A 95 18.56 -2.67 -18.16
C ASP A 95 20.04 -2.32 -18.00
N LEU A 96 20.43 -1.84 -16.81
CA LEU A 96 21.83 -1.54 -16.52
C LEU A 96 22.69 -2.80 -16.38
N GLY A 97 22.06 -3.95 -16.16
CA GLY A 97 22.79 -5.21 -16.00
C GLY A 97 23.59 -5.32 -14.71
N CYS A 98 23.28 -4.50 -13.70
CA CYS A 98 23.96 -4.57 -12.41
C CYS A 98 23.53 -5.80 -11.63
N TYR A 99 24.26 -6.12 -10.54
CA TYR A 99 23.94 -7.28 -9.72
C TYR A 99 22.51 -7.24 -9.19
N ARG A 100 22.08 -6.08 -8.68
CA ARG A 100 20.70 -5.93 -8.19
C ARG A 100 19.66 -6.23 -9.26
N GLY A 101 19.91 -5.74 -10.48
CA GLY A 101 19.01 -5.99 -11.61
C GLY A 101 18.95 -7.47 -11.99
N LEU A 102 20.08 -8.17 -11.95
CA LEU A 102 20.12 -9.60 -12.21
C LEU A 102 19.34 -10.38 -11.17
N ARG A 103 19.39 -9.98 -9.90
CA ARG A 103 18.60 -10.62 -8.84
C ARG A 103 17.10 -10.42 -9.06
N HIS A 104 16.70 -9.23 -9.47
CA HIS A 104 15.29 -8.98 -9.82
C HIS A 104 14.85 -9.82 -11.01
N ARG A 105 15.68 -9.93 -12.02
CA ARG A 105 15.38 -10.70 -13.23
C ARG A 105 15.15 -12.17 -12.91
N ARG A 106 15.95 -12.73 -12.00
CA ARG A 106 15.85 -14.13 -11.61
C ARG A 106 14.83 -14.40 -10.51
N GLY A 107 14.20 -13.35 -9.97
CA GLY A 107 13.26 -13.50 -8.87
C GLY A 107 13.89 -13.93 -7.55
N LEU A 108 15.14 -13.58 -7.32
CA LEU A 108 15.90 -13.93 -6.13
C LEU A 108 15.99 -12.76 -5.18
N PRO A 109 16.27 -12.99 -3.88
CA PRO A 109 16.47 -11.91 -2.93
C PRO A 109 17.57 -10.96 -3.36
N VAL A 110 17.33 -9.66 -3.20
CA VAL A 110 18.21 -8.61 -3.73
C VAL A 110 19.19 -8.09 -2.68
N ARG A 111 18.85 -8.26 -1.39
CA ARG A 111 19.63 -7.68 -0.28
C ARG A 111 20.60 -8.65 0.38
N GLY A 112 21.15 -9.59 -0.37
CA GLY A 112 22.16 -10.51 0.16
C GLY A 112 21.65 -11.59 1.07
N GLN A 113 20.35 -11.86 1.07
CA GLN A 113 19.77 -12.89 1.90
C GLN A 113 20.18 -14.28 1.42
N ARG A 114 20.25 -15.19 2.36
CA ARG A 114 20.61 -16.58 2.08
C ARG A 114 19.51 -17.24 1.25
N THR A 115 19.89 -17.96 0.20
CA THR A 115 18.94 -18.61 -0.70
C THR A 115 18.90 -20.12 -0.54
N HIS A 116 19.88 -20.70 0.15
CA HIS A 116 20.00 -22.16 0.29
C HIS A 116 18.85 -22.76 1.10
N THR A 117 18.39 -22.06 2.12
CA THR A 117 17.36 -22.58 3.02
C THR A 117 16.05 -21.80 3.00
N ASN A 118 16.12 -20.49 3.09
CA ASN A 118 14.95 -19.63 3.23
C ASN A 118 14.70 -18.82 1.97
N ALA A 119 14.19 -17.62 2.08
CA ALA A 119 13.89 -16.72 0.96
C ALA A 119 12.65 -17.13 0.16
N ARG A 120 11.67 -17.72 0.84
CA ARG A 120 10.44 -18.22 0.17
C ARG A 120 9.56 -17.10 -0.38
N THR A 121 9.60 -15.92 0.20
CA THR A 121 8.81 -14.79 -0.30
C THR A 121 9.13 -14.46 -1.77
N ARG A 122 10.41 -14.49 -2.12
CA ARG A 122 10.85 -14.21 -3.50
C ARG A 122 10.84 -15.46 -4.36
N LYS A 123 11.29 -16.59 -3.81
CA LYS A 123 11.42 -17.83 -4.57
C LYS A 123 10.11 -18.58 -4.72
N GLY A 124 9.13 -18.27 -3.89
CA GLY A 124 7.87 -18.98 -3.84
C GLY A 124 7.93 -20.20 -2.94
N PRO A 125 6.81 -20.90 -2.77
CA PRO A 125 6.75 -22.10 -1.93
C PRO A 125 7.72 -23.18 -2.41
N ALA A 126 8.21 -23.98 -1.46
CA ALA A 126 9.08 -25.09 -1.79
C ALA A 126 8.30 -26.12 -2.60
N LYS A 127 8.91 -26.57 -3.69
CA LYS A 127 8.30 -27.59 -4.55
C LYS A 127 9.11 -28.88 -4.49
N ALA A 128 8.41 -30.00 -4.35
CA ALA A 128 9.05 -31.29 -4.44
C ALA A 128 9.47 -31.55 -5.88
N ILE A 129 10.64 -32.14 -6.08
CA ILE A 129 11.12 -32.50 -7.41
C ILE A 129 10.56 -33.86 -7.76
N ALA A 130 9.76 -33.91 -8.84
CA ALA A 130 9.17 -35.14 -9.28
C ALA A 130 10.25 -36.15 -9.71
N GLY A 131 10.04 -37.41 -9.37
CA GLY A 131 10.97 -38.48 -9.72
C GLY A 131 12.14 -38.63 -8.79
N LYS A 132 12.30 -37.74 -7.85
CA LYS A 132 13.39 -37.86 -6.91
C LYS A 132 12.97 -38.70 -5.73
N LYS A 133 12.45 -39.83 -5.95
CA LYS A 133 12.12 -40.72 -4.91
C LYS A 133 13.25 -41.61 -4.58
N LYS A 134 13.29 -42.07 -3.44
CA LYS A 134 14.21 -43.10 -3.07
C LYS A 134 13.52 -44.29 -2.53
#